data_5a3f291f3fc5fd968f8399b40def6d66
#
_entry.id   5a3f291f3fc5fd968f8399b40def6d66
#
_cell.length_a   1.000
_cell.length_b   1.000
_cell.length_c   1.000
_cell.angle_alpha   90.00
_cell.angle_beta   90.00
_cell.angle_gamma   90.00
#
_symmetry.space_group_name_H-M   'P 1'
#
loop_
_entity.id
_entity.type
_entity.pdbx_description
1 polymer ?
#
loop_
_entity_poly.entity_id
_entity_poly.type
_entity_poly.pdbx_seq_one_letter_code
_entity_poly.pdbx_strand_id
1 'polypeptide(L)'
;GTKRVPQCVFDAPESVVGAYLSGYFSGDRSTASECLAVTATTVSLELKRDLLALLTRLGITGRVTTNEPKPLVENFPEFYADDASSLSARSYKLRLRSEDAVRFAERVGFHLDRKETQLQQQVESISHRKRRVFDGGTGEFLVDTVSEVEYIESETDFTYNLTVEDTHNLVVNDTLEFQCDGDEDCVMLLMD
;
A
#
# COMPACT_ATOMS: atom_id res chain seq x y z
N GLY A 1 1.51 -0.31 17.60
CA GLY A 1 2.07 1.03 17.50
C GLY A 1 1.12 1.96 16.78
N THR A 2 1.02 3.20 17.22
CA THR A 2 0.11 4.23 16.70
C THR A 2 0.77 5.16 15.68
N LYS A 3 1.86 4.73 15.04
CA LYS A 3 2.55 5.53 14.02
C LYS A 3 1.65 5.70 12.81
N ARG A 4 1.58 6.92 12.28
CA ARG A 4 0.85 7.29 11.07
C ARG A 4 1.69 8.23 10.20
N VAL A 5 1.30 8.34 8.94
CA VAL A 5 1.76 9.41 8.07
C VAL A 5 1.09 10.72 8.52
N PRO A 6 1.83 11.84 8.64
CA PRO A 6 1.23 13.13 8.92
C PRO A 6 0.22 13.54 7.84
N GLN A 7 -0.93 14.10 8.24
CA GLN A 7 -1.99 14.52 7.31
C GLN A 7 -1.47 15.47 6.22
N CYS A 8 -0.57 16.39 6.57
CA CYS A 8 0.01 17.33 5.61
C CYS A 8 0.74 16.66 4.42
N VAL A 9 1.14 15.38 4.55
CA VAL A 9 1.73 14.62 3.45
C VAL A 9 0.65 14.16 2.47
N PHE A 10 -0.54 13.79 2.97
CA PHE A 10 -1.68 13.46 2.10
C PHE A 10 -2.18 14.66 1.31
N ASP A 11 -2.12 15.84 1.89
CA ASP A 11 -2.58 17.08 1.25
C ASP A 11 -1.51 17.70 0.33
N ALA A 12 -0.30 17.12 0.31
CA ALA A 12 0.84 17.66 -0.41
C ALA A 12 0.85 17.24 -1.89
N PRO A 13 1.56 17.99 -2.76
CA PRO A 13 1.84 17.56 -4.14
C PRO A 13 2.60 16.23 -4.22
N GLU A 14 2.46 15.51 -5.35
CA GLU A 14 3.11 14.22 -5.56
C GLU A 14 4.63 14.23 -5.33
N SER A 15 5.31 15.32 -5.68
CA SER A 15 6.75 15.47 -5.42
C SER A 15 7.12 15.39 -3.94
N VAL A 16 6.27 15.93 -3.07
CA VAL A 16 6.47 15.87 -1.61
C VAL A 16 6.13 14.48 -1.08
N VAL A 17 5.07 13.87 -1.59
CA VAL A 17 4.71 12.48 -1.29
C VAL A 17 5.85 11.53 -1.68
N GLY A 18 6.41 11.70 -2.88
CA GLY A 18 7.57 10.95 -3.35
C GLY A 18 8.79 11.12 -2.44
N ALA A 19 9.10 12.36 -2.04
CA ALA A 19 10.21 12.64 -1.12
C ALA A 19 10.00 11.99 0.26
N TYR A 20 8.77 12.03 0.80
CA TYR A 20 8.43 11.35 2.05
C TYR A 20 8.65 9.84 1.96
N LEU A 21 8.11 9.20 0.91
CA LEU A 21 8.26 7.76 0.66
C LEU A 21 9.73 7.39 0.45
N SER A 22 10.48 8.20 -0.31
CA SER A 22 11.92 8.02 -0.51
C SER A 22 12.67 7.97 0.81
N GLY A 23 12.41 8.92 1.71
CA GLY A 23 13.00 8.95 3.05
C GLY A 23 12.62 7.72 3.88
N TYR A 24 11.33 7.36 3.88
CA TYR A 24 10.83 6.21 4.63
C TYR A 24 11.47 4.88 4.17
N PHE A 25 11.43 4.60 2.88
CA PHE A 25 11.99 3.37 2.31
C PHE A 25 13.52 3.34 2.36
N SER A 26 14.17 4.49 2.38
CA SER A 26 15.63 4.56 2.58
C SER A 26 16.08 4.11 3.96
N GLY A 27 15.26 4.34 4.98
CA GLY A 27 15.53 3.94 6.37
C GLY A 27 15.38 2.44 6.61
N ASP A 28 14.65 1.70 5.78
CA ASP A 28 14.44 0.26 5.95
C ASP A 28 15.55 -0.58 5.28
N ARG A 29 15.79 -1.80 5.80
CA ARG A 29 17.03 -2.57 5.54
C ARG A 29 17.12 -3.30 4.20
N SER A 30 16.12 -3.31 3.32
CA SER A 30 16.15 -4.31 2.26
C SER A 30 15.99 -3.82 0.84
N THR A 31 17.09 -3.85 0.12
CA THR A 31 17.09 -4.26 -1.30
C THR A 31 17.43 -5.75 -1.32
N ALA A 32 16.55 -6.61 -1.82
CA ALA A 32 16.88 -8.01 -2.01
C ALA A 32 17.92 -8.11 -3.14
N SER A 33 19.04 -8.78 -2.89
CA SER A 33 20.18 -8.82 -3.82
C SER A 33 19.94 -9.64 -5.08
N GLU A 34 18.92 -10.48 -5.12
CA GLU A 34 18.71 -11.43 -6.23
C GLU A 34 17.53 -11.11 -7.15
N CYS A 35 16.62 -10.23 -6.75
CA CYS A 35 15.50 -9.81 -7.58
C CYS A 35 15.10 -8.37 -7.29
N LEU A 36 14.64 -7.65 -8.33
CA LEU A 36 14.10 -6.30 -8.14
C LEU A 36 12.92 -6.34 -7.19
N ALA A 37 13.15 -5.89 -5.98
CA ALA A 37 12.11 -5.73 -4.97
C ALA A 37 12.49 -4.62 -3.98
N VAL A 38 11.57 -3.68 -3.80
CA VAL A 38 11.65 -2.65 -2.78
C VAL A 38 10.76 -3.11 -1.62
N THR A 39 11.28 -3.06 -0.40
CA THR A 39 10.53 -3.53 0.77
C THR A 39 10.62 -2.56 1.92
N ALA A 40 9.54 -2.48 2.69
CA ALA A 40 9.48 -1.78 3.96
C ALA A 40 8.71 -2.60 4.98
N THR A 41 9.05 -2.45 6.26
CA THR A 41 8.41 -3.20 7.34
C THR A 41 7.93 -2.25 8.42
N THR A 42 6.72 -2.46 8.90
CA THR A 42 6.17 -1.71 10.03
C THR A 42 5.38 -2.62 10.96
N VAL A 43 5.30 -2.25 12.23
CA VAL A 43 4.40 -2.89 13.21
C VAL A 43 3.11 -2.09 13.40
N SER A 44 2.99 -0.93 12.77
CA SER A 44 1.78 -0.12 12.83
C SER A 44 0.85 -0.46 11.67
N LEU A 45 -0.36 -0.91 12.00
CA LEU A 45 -1.42 -1.16 11.02
C LEU A 45 -1.80 0.12 10.27
N GLU A 46 -1.92 1.23 11.01
CA GLU A 46 -2.30 2.52 10.42
C GLU A 46 -1.22 3.02 9.46
N LEU A 47 0.05 2.98 9.87
CA LEU A 47 1.15 3.38 8.98
C LEU A 47 1.23 2.50 7.73
N LYS A 48 0.94 1.19 7.85
CA LYS A 48 0.85 0.29 6.69
C LYS A 48 -0.22 0.78 5.70
N ARG A 49 -1.43 1.12 6.20
CA ARG A 49 -2.53 1.62 5.38
C ARG A 49 -2.16 2.94 4.71
N ASP A 50 -1.63 3.86 5.50
CA ASP A 50 -1.22 5.17 5.03
C ASP A 50 -0.15 5.08 3.91
N LEU A 51 0.86 4.21 4.08
CA LEU A 51 1.89 4.00 3.06
C LEU A 51 1.34 3.40 1.77
N LEU A 52 0.39 2.47 1.86
CA LEU A 52 -0.27 1.91 0.69
C LEU A 52 -1.06 2.98 -0.05
N ALA A 53 -1.84 3.80 0.66
CA ALA A 53 -2.60 4.89 0.05
C ALA A 53 -1.69 5.89 -0.69
N LEU A 54 -0.55 6.28 -0.09
CA LEU A 54 0.42 7.16 -0.75
C LEU A 54 1.07 6.51 -1.98
N LEU A 55 1.38 5.21 -1.92
CA LEU A 55 1.92 4.47 -3.06
C LEU A 55 0.89 4.37 -4.19
N THR A 56 -0.36 4.02 -3.87
CA THR A 56 -1.46 3.94 -4.83
C THR A 56 -1.68 5.28 -5.52
N ARG A 57 -1.63 6.39 -4.79
CA ARG A 57 -1.69 7.74 -5.37
C ARG A 57 -0.62 7.99 -6.43
N LEU A 58 0.56 7.37 -6.29
CA LEU A 58 1.62 7.42 -7.29
C LEU A 58 1.51 6.29 -8.34
N GLY A 59 0.41 5.55 -8.40
CA GLY A 59 0.21 4.43 -9.32
C GLY A 59 1.11 3.22 -9.02
N ILE A 60 1.52 3.06 -7.75
CA ILE A 60 2.39 1.96 -7.30
C ILE A 60 1.57 1.06 -6.40
N THR A 61 1.44 -0.21 -6.76
CA THR A 61 0.73 -1.20 -5.96
C THR A 61 1.71 -2.06 -5.17
N GLY A 62 1.46 -2.22 -3.87
CA GLY A 62 2.32 -2.99 -2.98
C GLY A 62 1.62 -4.25 -2.48
N ARG A 63 2.33 -5.37 -2.44
CA ARG A 63 1.87 -6.55 -1.71
C ARG A 63 2.23 -6.43 -0.24
N VAL A 64 1.29 -6.79 0.62
CA VAL A 64 1.51 -6.87 2.06
C VAL A 64 1.57 -8.33 2.48
N THR A 65 2.60 -8.66 3.25
CA THR A 65 2.68 -9.92 4.00
C THR A 65 2.56 -9.58 5.48
N THR A 66 1.58 -10.17 6.13
CA THR A 66 1.42 -10.08 7.58
C THR A 66 2.21 -11.21 8.22
N ASN A 67 3.12 -10.88 9.10
CA ASN A 67 3.86 -11.89 9.87
C ASN A 67 3.23 -12.01 11.25
N GLU A 68 3.09 -13.25 11.72
CA GLU A 68 2.62 -13.54 13.06
C GLU A 68 3.47 -12.84 14.13
N PRO A 69 2.87 -12.51 15.28
CA PRO A 69 3.60 -11.89 16.37
C PRO A 69 4.79 -12.74 16.79
N LYS A 70 5.96 -12.14 16.77
CA LYS A 70 7.17 -12.75 17.32
C LYS A 70 7.63 -12.00 18.55
N PRO A 71 8.15 -12.67 19.56
CA PRO A 71 8.76 -12.00 20.69
C PRO A 71 9.84 -11.02 20.23
N LEU A 72 9.82 -9.80 20.75
CA LEU A 72 10.82 -8.78 20.37
C LEU A 72 12.24 -9.20 20.77
N VAL A 73 12.36 -10.04 21.78
CA VAL A 73 13.63 -10.67 22.20
C VAL A 73 14.32 -11.43 21.07
N GLU A 74 13.57 -12.15 20.21
CA GLU A 74 14.17 -12.89 19.10
C GLU A 74 14.80 -11.98 18.04
N ASN A 75 14.24 -10.78 17.88
CA ASN A 75 14.71 -9.84 16.87
C ASN A 75 15.76 -8.86 17.41
N PHE A 76 15.75 -8.58 18.72
CA PHE A 76 16.59 -7.59 19.38
C PHE A 76 17.02 -8.04 20.78
N PRO A 77 17.77 -9.15 20.89
CA PRO A 77 18.15 -9.71 22.18
C PRO A 77 18.98 -8.76 23.02
N GLU A 78 19.73 -7.86 22.40
CA GLU A 78 20.59 -6.88 23.08
C GLU A 78 19.79 -5.80 23.84
N PHE A 79 18.56 -5.53 23.42
CA PHE A 79 17.72 -4.47 24.00
C PHE A 79 16.62 -4.97 24.92
N TYR A 80 16.28 -6.26 24.85
CA TYR A 80 15.08 -6.81 25.50
C TYR A 80 15.36 -8.08 26.33
N ALA A 81 16.60 -8.29 26.75
CA ALA A 81 16.99 -9.54 27.39
C ALA A 81 16.24 -9.86 28.71
N ASP A 82 15.80 -8.86 29.45
CA ASP A 82 15.29 -9.05 30.82
C ASP A 82 13.76 -8.98 30.98
N ASP A 83 13.00 -8.43 30.01
CA ASP A 83 11.55 -8.15 30.21
C ASP A 83 10.65 -8.43 28.99
N ALA A 84 11.17 -9.03 27.96
CA ALA A 84 10.55 -9.03 26.63
C ALA A 84 9.75 -10.28 26.29
N SER A 85 9.60 -11.24 27.17
CA SER A 85 8.83 -12.47 26.90
C SER A 85 7.33 -12.24 26.63
N SER A 86 6.81 -11.06 26.99
CA SER A 86 5.41 -10.66 26.78
C SER A 86 5.20 -9.68 25.62
N LEU A 87 6.25 -9.05 25.08
CA LEU A 87 6.15 -8.08 24.01
C LEU A 87 6.27 -8.78 22.67
N SER A 88 5.15 -9.11 22.09
CA SER A 88 5.07 -9.58 20.71
C SER A 88 4.32 -8.58 19.84
N ALA A 89 4.78 -8.36 18.63
CA ALA A 89 4.13 -7.48 17.68
C ALA A 89 3.97 -8.17 16.34
N ARG A 90 2.74 -8.05 15.78
CA ARG A 90 2.49 -8.37 14.38
C ARG A 90 3.22 -7.37 13.51
N SER A 91 3.90 -7.84 12.48
CA SER A 91 4.58 -6.98 11.54
C SER A 91 4.00 -7.09 10.14
N TYR A 92 4.01 -5.97 9.43
CA TYR A 92 3.51 -5.85 8.07
C TYR A 92 4.68 -5.53 7.16
N LYS A 93 4.96 -6.41 6.21
CA LYS A 93 6.00 -6.23 5.21
C LYS A 93 5.35 -5.84 3.89
N LEU A 94 5.57 -4.59 3.49
CA LEU A 94 5.22 -4.10 2.17
C LEU A 94 6.30 -4.54 1.18
N ARG A 95 5.90 -4.99 0.01
CA ARG A 95 6.83 -5.44 -1.02
C ARG A 95 6.36 -4.99 -2.40
N LEU A 96 7.18 -4.19 -3.04
CA LEU A 96 7.01 -3.74 -4.41
C LEU A 96 7.89 -4.62 -5.30
N ARG A 97 7.33 -5.20 -6.34
CA ARG A 97 8.04 -6.12 -7.24
C ARG A 97 7.82 -5.75 -8.69
N SER A 98 8.75 -6.18 -9.54
CA SER A 98 8.63 -6.06 -10.99
C SER A 98 8.29 -4.63 -11.41
N GLU A 99 7.15 -4.42 -12.02
CA GLU A 99 6.69 -3.13 -12.53
C GLU A 99 6.51 -2.06 -11.45
N ASP A 100 5.97 -2.44 -10.27
CA ASP A 100 5.82 -1.50 -9.15
C ASP A 100 7.16 -1.01 -8.62
N ALA A 101 8.18 -1.86 -8.63
CA ALA A 101 9.52 -1.45 -8.25
C ALA A 101 10.18 -0.55 -9.32
N VAL A 102 9.85 -0.74 -10.60
CA VAL A 102 10.26 0.19 -11.68
C VAL A 102 9.56 1.55 -11.48
N ARG A 103 8.26 1.57 -11.25
CA ARG A 103 7.52 2.83 -10.98
C ARG A 103 8.03 3.53 -9.73
N PHE A 104 8.39 2.74 -8.70
CA PHE A 104 9.03 3.30 -7.52
C PHE A 104 10.36 3.97 -7.86
N ALA A 105 11.19 3.36 -8.68
CA ALA A 105 12.44 3.96 -9.13
C ALA A 105 12.25 5.26 -9.94
N GLU A 106 11.20 5.30 -10.78
CA GLU A 106 10.89 6.45 -11.63
C GLU A 106 10.26 7.63 -10.86
N ARG A 107 9.41 7.36 -9.85
CA ARG A 107 8.59 8.37 -9.18
C ARG A 107 9.02 8.71 -7.76
N VAL A 108 9.74 7.82 -7.12
CA VAL A 108 10.12 7.94 -5.70
C VAL A 108 11.63 7.87 -5.52
N GLY A 109 12.26 6.75 -5.94
CA GLY A 109 13.68 6.49 -5.73
C GLY A 109 14.07 6.34 -4.24
N PHE A 110 15.37 6.20 -3.99
CA PHE A 110 15.91 6.20 -2.64
C PHE A 110 16.71 7.48 -2.36
N HIS A 111 16.61 7.99 -1.16
CA HIS A 111 17.42 9.12 -0.71
C HIS A 111 18.90 8.75 -0.50
N LEU A 112 19.20 7.47 -0.27
CA LEU A 112 20.57 6.97 -0.05
C LEU A 112 21.18 6.54 -1.38
N ASP A 113 22.26 7.20 -1.81
CA ASP A 113 22.94 6.97 -3.09
C ASP A 113 23.26 5.49 -3.37
N ARG A 114 23.74 4.77 -2.35
CA ARG A 114 24.05 3.34 -2.50
C ARG A 114 22.82 2.51 -2.86
N LYS A 115 21.67 2.79 -2.24
CA LYS A 115 20.42 2.07 -2.51
C LYS A 115 19.85 2.48 -3.87
N GLU A 116 19.94 3.75 -4.18
CA GLU A 116 19.50 4.29 -5.46
C GLU A 116 20.31 3.68 -6.63
N THR A 117 21.62 3.67 -6.54
CA THR A 117 22.48 3.05 -7.56
C THR A 117 22.14 1.56 -7.75
N GLN A 118 21.92 0.83 -6.66
CA GLN A 118 21.55 -0.58 -6.73
C GLN A 118 20.16 -0.77 -7.37
N LEU A 119 19.19 0.08 -7.05
CA LEU A 119 17.86 0.05 -7.64
C LEU A 119 17.92 0.28 -9.14
N GLN A 120 18.62 1.32 -9.58
CA GLN A 120 18.77 1.66 -11.01
C GLN A 120 19.44 0.53 -11.81
N GLN A 121 20.51 -0.07 -11.29
CA GLN A 121 21.16 -1.24 -11.92
C GLN A 121 20.19 -2.43 -12.05
N GLN A 122 19.35 -2.68 -11.04
CA GLN A 122 18.35 -3.74 -11.11
C GLN A 122 17.22 -3.43 -12.10
N VAL A 123 16.78 -2.18 -12.18
CA VAL A 123 15.77 -1.72 -13.15
C VAL A 123 16.28 -1.90 -14.58
N GLU A 124 17.50 -1.49 -14.86
CA GLU A 124 18.13 -1.67 -16.19
C GLU A 124 18.20 -3.15 -16.61
N SER A 125 18.46 -4.04 -15.65
CA SER A 125 18.52 -5.48 -15.92
C SER A 125 17.17 -6.11 -16.31
N ILE A 126 16.05 -5.45 -15.98
CA ILE A 126 14.69 -5.96 -16.16
C ILE A 126 13.96 -5.30 -17.35
N SER A 127 14.49 -4.23 -17.91
CA SER A 127 13.85 -3.42 -18.97
C SER A 127 13.35 -4.21 -20.19
N HIS A 128 13.73 -5.48 -20.32
CA HIS A 128 13.33 -6.37 -21.42
C HIS A 128 12.17 -7.33 -21.09
N ARG A 129 11.64 -7.35 -19.84
CA ARG A 129 10.51 -8.21 -19.51
C ARG A 129 9.19 -7.49 -19.77
N LYS A 130 8.23 -8.21 -20.41
CA LYS A 130 6.88 -7.69 -20.68
C LYS A 130 6.25 -7.12 -19.41
N ARG A 131 5.88 -5.85 -19.48
CA ARG A 131 5.15 -5.14 -18.43
C ARG A 131 3.75 -5.75 -18.29
N ARG A 132 3.25 -5.89 -17.05
CA ARG A 132 1.83 -6.11 -16.85
C ARG A 132 1.10 -4.85 -17.30
N VAL A 133 0.13 -5.03 -18.17
CA VAL A 133 -0.74 -3.93 -18.60
C VAL A 133 -1.79 -3.77 -17.51
N PHE A 134 -2.02 -2.55 -17.06
CA PHE A 134 -3.25 -2.22 -16.33
C PHE A 134 -4.38 -2.40 -17.34
N ASP A 135 -5.25 -3.38 -17.10
CA ASP A 135 -6.34 -3.67 -18.00
C ASP A 135 -7.50 -2.74 -17.66
N GLY A 136 -7.73 -1.77 -18.48
CA GLY A 136 -8.77 -0.76 -18.27
C GLY A 136 -8.72 0.36 -19.30
N GLY A 137 -7.84 0.26 -20.28
CA GLY A 137 -7.81 1.15 -21.45
C GLY A 137 -7.19 2.52 -21.21
N THR A 138 -7.33 3.14 -20.04
CA THR A 138 -6.78 4.49 -19.74
C THR A 138 -5.49 4.43 -18.92
N GLY A 139 -5.23 3.33 -18.23
CA GLY A 139 -4.09 3.21 -17.31
C GLY A 139 -4.25 3.99 -16.00
N GLU A 140 -5.42 4.56 -15.76
CA GLU A 140 -5.73 5.37 -14.57
C GLU A 140 -6.24 4.52 -13.39
N PHE A 141 -6.87 3.39 -13.69
CA PHE A 141 -7.44 2.50 -12.69
C PHE A 141 -6.77 1.13 -12.70
N LEU A 142 -6.54 0.58 -11.51
CA LEU A 142 -6.14 -0.81 -11.33
C LEU A 142 -7.43 -1.64 -11.21
N VAL A 143 -7.59 -2.61 -12.08
CA VAL A 143 -8.67 -3.60 -11.96
C VAL A 143 -8.18 -4.76 -11.10
N ASP A 144 -8.93 -5.08 -10.04
CA ASP A 144 -8.67 -6.23 -9.18
C ASP A 144 -9.90 -7.13 -9.14
N THR A 145 -9.75 -8.33 -8.60
CA THR A 145 -10.82 -9.32 -8.53
C THR A 145 -11.22 -9.55 -7.07
N VAL A 146 -12.49 -9.49 -6.78
CA VAL A 146 -13.03 -9.83 -5.45
C VAL A 146 -12.68 -11.29 -5.15
N SER A 147 -11.92 -11.51 -4.08
CA SER A 147 -11.49 -12.84 -3.66
C SER A 147 -12.43 -13.48 -2.66
N GLU A 148 -13.09 -12.67 -1.86
CA GLU A 148 -13.97 -13.14 -0.79
C GLU A 148 -15.00 -12.06 -0.46
N VAL A 149 -16.22 -12.47 -0.20
CA VAL A 149 -17.30 -11.61 0.29
C VAL A 149 -17.79 -12.19 1.62
N GLU A 150 -17.73 -11.38 2.66
CA GLU A 150 -18.18 -11.75 4.01
C GLU A 150 -19.42 -10.91 4.38
N TYR A 151 -20.44 -11.59 4.87
CA TYR A 151 -21.61 -10.92 5.43
C TYR A 151 -21.34 -10.54 6.87
N ILE A 152 -21.39 -9.26 7.16
CA ILE A 152 -21.19 -8.71 8.51
C ILE A 152 -22.48 -8.06 8.96
N GLU A 153 -22.99 -8.45 10.15
CA GLU A 153 -24.11 -7.75 10.77
C GLU A 153 -23.67 -6.32 11.11
N SER A 154 -24.52 -5.36 10.72
CA SER A 154 -24.23 -3.95 11.03
C SER A 154 -24.39 -3.70 12.53
N GLU A 155 -23.42 -3.02 13.12
CA GLU A 155 -23.52 -2.53 14.51
C GLU A 155 -24.43 -1.30 14.63
N THR A 156 -24.90 -0.74 13.52
CA THR A 156 -25.73 0.46 13.46
C THR A 156 -26.97 0.21 12.61
N ASP A 157 -28.10 0.78 13.03
CA ASP A 157 -29.37 0.74 12.28
C ASP A 157 -29.40 1.72 11.09
N PHE A 158 -28.31 2.47 10.88
CA PHE A 158 -28.24 3.50 9.87
C PHE A 158 -27.10 3.22 8.88
N THR A 159 -27.38 3.41 7.61
CA THR A 159 -26.39 3.51 6.55
C THR A 159 -26.34 4.95 6.04
N TYR A 160 -25.16 5.38 5.61
CA TYR A 160 -24.97 6.71 5.03
C TYR A 160 -24.77 6.57 3.53
N ASN A 161 -25.49 7.38 2.79
CA ASN A 161 -25.31 7.53 1.36
C ASN A 161 -24.78 8.93 1.06
N LEU A 162 -23.87 9.04 0.09
CA LEU A 162 -23.32 10.30 -0.37
C LEU A 162 -23.82 10.53 -1.79
N THR A 163 -24.44 11.69 -2.04
CA THR A 163 -24.81 12.12 -3.38
C THR A 163 -23.66 12.94 -3.97
N VAL A 164 -23.14 12.48 -5.11
CA VAL A 164 -22.05 13.14 -5.83
C VAL A 164 -22.62 13.65 -7.15
N GLU A 165 -22.58 14.97 -7.36
CA GLU A 165 -23.05 15.60 -8.59
C GLU A 165 -22.19 15.19 -9.78
N ASP A 166 -22.80 15.11 -10.96
CA ASP A 166 -22.22 14.84 -12.27
C ASP A 166 -21.65 13.43 -12.47
N THR A 167 -20.82 12.95 -11.58
CA THR A 167 -20.09 11.68 -11.77
C THR A 167 -20.76 10.49 -11.12
N HIS A 168 -21.61 10.69 -10.13
CA HIS A 168 -22.32 9.65 -9.36
C HIS A 168 -21.39 8.56 -8.79
N ASN A 169 -20.11 8.90 -8.55
CA ASN A 169 -19.13 7.98 -7.99
C ASN A 169 -18.30 8.65 -6.90
N LEU A 170 -17.68 7.84 -6.08
CA LEU A 170 -16.81 8.27 -4.98
C LEU A 170 -15.69 7.26 -4.78
N VAL A 171 -14.63 7.68 -4.13
CA VAL A 171 -13.54 6.77 -3.76
C VAL A 171 -13.63 6.46 -2.27
N VAL A 172 -13.82 5.18 -1.95
CA VAL A 172 -13.90 4.68 -0.58
C VAL A 172 -12.82 3.61 -0.37
N ASN A 173 -11.96 3.79 0.60
CA ASN A 173 -10.88 2.85 0.90
C ASN A 173 -10.02 2.49 -0.34
N ASP A 174 -9.70 3.48 -1.16
CA ASP A 174 -8.96 3.36 -2.42
C ASP A 174 -9.70 2.58 -3.54
N THR A 175 -10.99 2.30 -3.37
CA THR A 175 -11.85 1.66 -4.37
C THR A 175 -12.81 2.69 -4.95
N LEU A 176 -12.95 2.69 -6.29
CA LEU A 176 -13.96 3.50 -6.96
C LEU A 176 -15.32 2.83 -6.81
N GLU A 177 -16.24 3.53 -6.18
CA GLU A 177 -17.59 3.06 -5.91
C GLU A 177 -18.59 3.97 -6.61
N PHE A 178 -19.73 3.42 -7.02
CA PHE A 178 -20.87 4.22 -7.46
C PHE A 178 -21.75 4.56 -6.27
N GLN A 179 -22.34 5.76 -6.30
CA GLN A 179 -23.34 6.11 -5.28
C GLN A 179 -24.56 5.19 -5.42
N CYS A 180 -25.13 4.79 -4.30
CA CYS A 180 -26.37 4.05 -4.27
C CYS A 180 -27.54 5.04 -4.27
N ASP A 181 -28.36 5.04 -5.31
CA ASP A 181 -29.57 5.89 -5.39
C ASP A 181 -30.77 5.31 -4.63
N GLY A 182 -30.58 4.16 -3.98
CA GLY A 182 -31.56 3.56 -3.07
C GLY A 182 -32.68 2.80 -3.75
N ASP A 183 -33.13 3.26 -4.90
CA ASP A 183 -34.25 2.66 -5.63
C ASP A 183 -33.82 1.78 -6.82
N GLU A 184 -32.65 2.02 -7.40
CA GLU A 184 -32.19 1.34 -8.60
C GLU A 184 -31.11 0.28 -8.32
N ASP A 185 -30.23 0.49 -7.36
CA ASP A 185 -29.08 -0.39 -7.14
C ASP A 185 -29.41 -1.73 -6.50
N CYS A 186 -30.50 -1.82 -5.75
CA CYS A 186 -30.99 -3.09 -5.18
C CYS A 186 -31.48 -4.07 -6.24
N VAL A 187 -31.85 -3.62 -7.42
CA VAL A 187 -32.35 -4.47 -8.50
C VAL A 187 -31.21 -5.00 -9.38
N MET A 188 -30.15 -4.25 -9.54
CA MET A 188 -29.00 -4.67 -10.37
C MET A 188 -28.12 -5.75 -9.70
N LEU A 189 -28.04 -5.77 -8.38
CA LEU A 189 -27.32 -6.82 -7.62
C LEU A 189 -28.03 -8.19 -7.61
N LEU A 190 -29.31 -8.22 -8.02
CA LEU A 190 -30.10 -9.45 -8.06
C LEU A 190 -30.19 -10.07 -9.47
N MET A 191 -29.57 -9.46 -10.47
CA MET A 191 -29.70 -9.89 -11.88
C MET A 191 -28.42 -10.47 -12.47
N ASP A 192 -27.34 -10.53 -11.71
CA ASP A 192 -26.11 -11.24 -12.01
C ASP A 192 -26.01 -12.51 -11.15
#